data_553129d5c02783e3f29b07bd791366ec
#
_entry.id   553129d5c02783e3f29b07bd791366ec
#
_cell.length_a   1.000
_cell.length_b   1.000
_cell.length_c   1.000
_cell.angle_alpha   90.00
_cell.angle_beta   90.00
_cell.angle_gamma   90.00
#
_symmetry.space_group_name_H-M   'P 1'
#
loop_
_entity.id
_entity.type
_entity.pdbx_description
1 polymer ?
#
loop_
_entity_poly.entity_id
_entity_poly.type
_entity_poly.pdbx_seq_one_letter_code
_entity_poly.pdbx_strand_id
1 'polypeptide(L)'
;NGIENYSPYFDNRLPGETPYTIFDYFPDDCLLIVDESHMTLPQLMAMPKADQSRKLNLARHGFRLPSAVDHRPIRFEEMEVIMNWAPDVQSVLSKKIKPAIDLILDKDGIAQLSAVDQQVYDFQTYRNTLFNIATDVQQNHKRSLQAKQKQNAKSLFVSATPAKYELTLTDTVVEQVIRPTGLLDPIVSVYPKSGDYEFLRNSIDILLAKKPHLKK
;
A
#
# COMPACT_ATOMS: atom_id res chain seq x y z
N ASN A 1 18.56 16.02 4.86
CA ASN A 1 17.84 14.81 4.46
C ASN A 1 17.17 14.16 5.68
N GLY A 2 15.90 13.77 5.57
CA GLY A 2 15.18 13.04 6.61
C GLY A 2 14.24 13.87 7.47
N ILE A 3 14.21 15.19 7.31
CA ILE A 3 13.30 16.08 8.06
C ILE A 3 11.83 15.76 7.74
N GLU A 4 11.56 15.28 6.54
CA GLU A 4 10.24 14.81 6.11
C GLU A 4 9.67 13.72 7.03
N ASN A 5 10.54 12.93 7.69
CA ASN A 5 10.11 11.91 8.64
C ASN A 5 9.47 12.48 9.91
N TYR A 6 9.59 13.78 10.12
CA TYR A 6 9.06 14.48 11.29
C TYR A 6 7.89 15.41 10.93
N SER A 7 7.31 15.23 9.73
CA SER A 7 6.14 16.01 9.29
C SER A 7 4.99 16.04 10.30
N PRO A 8 4.68 15.00 11.09
CA PRO A 8 3.62 15.06 12.08
C PRO A 8 3.73 16.22 13.06
N TYR A 9 4.95 16.62 13.42
CA TYR A 9 5.19 17.75 14.33
C TYR A 9 4.92 19.12 13.68
N PHE A 10 5.14 19.21 12.36
CA PHE A 10 4.86 20.43 11.60
C PHE A 10 3.39 20.57 11.22
N ASP A 11 2.74 19.44 11.00
CA ASP A 11 1.34 19.34 10.61
C ASP A 11 0.40 19.34 11.83
N ASN A 12 0.93 19.33 13.06
CA ASN A 12 0.20 19.15 14.31
C ASN A 12 -0.69 17.88 14.32
N ARG A 13 -0.24 16.82 13.64
CA ARG A 13 -0.96 15.54 13.63
C ARG A 13 -0.71 14.75 14.90
N LEU A 14 -1.78 14.16 15.41
CA LEU A 14 -1.70 13.24 16.52
C LEU A 14 -1.18 11.86 16.07
N PRO A 15 -0.55 11.09 16.98
CA PRO A 15 -0.12 9.73 16.67
C PRO A 15 -1.26 8.88 16.09
N GLY A 16 -0.99 8.17 14.99
CA GLY A 16 -1.95 7.32 14.29
C GLY A 16 -2.86 8.04 13.30
N GLU A 17 -2.84 9.35 13.22
CA GLU A 17 -3.59 10.05 12.18
C GLU A 17 -3.07 9.75 10.78
N THR A 18 -4.00 9.70 9.82
CA THR A 18 -3.67 9.48 8.41
C THR A 18 -2.81 10.62 7.87
N PRO A 19 -1.67 10.35 7.23
CA PRO A 19 -0.82 11.40 6.69
C PRO A 19 -1.55 12.20 5.61
N TYR A 20 -1.13 13.45 5.43
CA TYR A 20 -1.56 14.25 4.30
C TYR A 20 -1.02 13.67 3.00
N THR A 21 -1.87 13.64 1.99
CA THR A 21 -1.61 13.10 0.66
C THR A 21 -2.18 14.00 -0.42
N ILE A 22 -1.93 13.68 -1.67
CA ILE A 22 -2.52 14.41 -2.81
C ILE A 22 -4.05 14.38 -2.79
N PHE A 23 -4.66 13.36 -2.19
CA PHE A 23 -6.12 13.25 -2.07
C PHE A 23 -6.73 14.37 -1.20
N ASP A 24 -5.97 14.96 -0.29
CA ASP A 24 -6.44 16.05 0.54
C ASP A 24 -6.74 17.33 -0.27
N TYR A 25 -6.14 17.45 -1.46
CA TYR A 25 -6.35 18.58 -2.37
C TYR A 25 -7.52 18.36 -3.34
N PHE A 26 -8.07 17.16 -3.42
CA PHE A 26 -9.17 16.84 -4.33
C PHE A 26 -10.51 17.26 -3.72
N PRO A 27 -11.47 17.74 -4.53
CA PRO A 27 -12.82 17.99 -4.08
C PRO A 27 -13.54 16.69 -3.70
N ASP A 28 -14.67 16.82 -3.02
CA ASP A 28 -15.47 15.65 -2.59
C ASP A 28 -16.09 14.87 -3.76
N ASP A 29 -16.35 15.53 -4.87
CA ASP A 29 -16.94 14.98 -6.09
C ASP A 29 -15.91 14.63 -7.19
N CYS A 30 -14.67 14.36 -6.80
CA CYS A 30 -13.60 14.07 -7.73
C CYS A 30 -13.81 12.77 -8.51
N LEU A 31 -13.24 12.71 -9.72
CA LEU A 31 -13.09 11.50 -10.51
C LEU A 31 -11.65 11.01 -10.42
N LEU A 32 -11.45 9.83 -9.84
CA LEU A 32 -10.16 9.14 -9.81
C LEU A 32 -10.08 8.14 -10.97
N ILE A 33 -9.10 8.30 -11.83
CA ILE A 33 -8.79 7.33 -12.89
C ILE A 33 -7.54 6.55 -12.47
N VAL A 34 -7.68 5.24 -12.31
CA VAL A 34 -6.57 4.34 -11.96
C VAL A 34 -6.16 3.58 -13.20
N ASP A 35 -5.09 4.05 -13.83
CA ASP A 35 -4.51 3.42 -15.01
C ASP A 35 -3.66 2.22 -14.64
N GLU A 36 -3.62 1.22 -15.53
CA GLU A 36 -2.95 -0.07 -15.28
C GLU A 36 -3.27 -0.64 -13.91
N SER A 37 -4.54 -0.61 -13.55
CA SER A 37 -5.02 -0.90 -12.20
C SER A 37 -4.58 -2.26 -11.68
N HIS A 38 -4.46 -3.27 -12.54
CA HIS A 38 -3.93 -4.60 -12.22
C HIS A 38 -2.49 -4.60 -11.67
N MET A 39 -1.71 -3.55 -12.00
CA MET A 39 -0.35 -3.33 -11.47
C MET A 39 -0.32 -2.30 -10.34
N THR A 40 -1.07 -1.21 -10.51
CA THR A 40 -1.08 -0.08 -9.57
C THR A 40 -1.61 -0.48 -8.19
N LEU A 41 -2.72 -1.22 -8.12
CA LEU A 41 -3.31 -1.61 -6.84
C LEU A 41 -2.42 -2.53 -6.01
N PRO A 42 -1.81 -3.60 -6.56
CA PRO A 42 -0.85 -4.41 -5.81
C PRO A 42 0.36 -3.62 -5.31
N GLN A 43 0.86 -2.65 -6.06
CA GLN A 43 1.94 -1.77 -5.62
C GLN A 43 1.51 -0.91 -4.43
N LEU A 44 0.34 -0.29 -4.49
CA LEU A 44 -0.22 0.48 -3.37
C LEU A 44 -0.39 -0.37 -2.11
N MET A 45 -0.78 -1.63 -2.25
CA MET A 45 -0.90 -2.58 -1.12
C MET A 45 0.46 -2.94 -0.50
N ALA A 46 1.52 -2.99 -1.30
CA ALA A 46 2.85 -3.41 -0.85
C ALA A 46 3.68 -2.29 -0.21
N MET A 47 3.56 -1.05 -0.72
CA MET A 47 4.39 0.09 -0.32
C MET A 47 4.37 0.40 1.18
N PRO A 48 3.21 0.45 1.88
CA PRO A 48 3.18 0.81 3.30
C PRO A 48 3.93 -0.19 4.18
N LYS A 49 3.88 -1.47 3.86
CA LYS A 49 4.57 -2.53 4.62
C LYS A 49 6.08 -2.42 4.49
N ALA A 50 6.57 -2.17 3.29
CA ALA A 50 8.00 -2.01 3.02
C ALA A 50 8.58 -0.78 3.74
N ASP A 51 7.89 0.37 3.66
CA ASP A 51 8.29 1.60 4.33
C ASP A 51 8.29 1.43 5.86
N GLN A 52 7.25 0.82 6.41
CA GLN A 52 7.11 0.56 7.83
C GLN A 52 8.23 -0.34 8.36
N SER A 53 8.52 -1.45 7.70
CA SER A 53 9.59 -2.37 8.12
C SER A 53 10.94 -1.64 8.19
N ARG A 54 11.25 -0.83 7.18
CA ARG A 54 12.47 -0.02 7.14
C ARG A 54 12.54 0.98 8.30
N LYS A 55 11.47 1.74 8.54
CA LYS A 55 11.43 2.78 9.56
C LYS A 55 11.48 2.22 10.98
N LEU A 56 10.80 1.10 11.21
CA LEU A 56 10.86 0.39 12.49
C LEU A 56 12.30 -0.06 12.82
N ASN A 57 13.00 -0.63 11.83
CA ASN A 57 14.39 -1.03 12.03
C ASN A 57 15.28 0.18 12.37
N LEU A 58 15.10 1.31 11.65
CA LEU A 58 15.86 2.53 11.92
C LEU A 58 15.55 3.10 13.31
N ALA A 59 14.29 3.06 13.74
CA ALA A 59 13.89 3.53 15.06
C ALA A 59 14.44 2.61 16.17
N ARG A 60 14.37 1.29 16.02
CA ARG A 60 14.91 0.30 16.96
C ARG A 60 16.41 0.47 17.20
N HIS A 61 17.15 0.85 16.17
CA HIS A 61 18.59 1.08 16.25
C HIS A 61 18.99 2.54 16.55
N GLY A 62 18.03 3.40 16.90
CA GLY A 62 18.30 4.78 17.27
C GLY A 62 18.63 5.75 16.13
N PHE A 63 18.49 5.31 14.87
CA PHE A 63 18.72 6.17 13.70
C PHE A 63 17.56 7.09 13.37
N ARG A 64 16.37 6.80 13.90
CA ARG A 64 15.15 7.61 13.76
C ARG A 64 14.35 7.61 15.06
N LEU A 65 13.56 8.67 15.27
CA LEU A 65 12.56 8.67 16.34
C LEU A 65 11.38 7.74 15.97
N PRO A 66 10.68 7.17 16.94
CA PRO A 66 9.48 6.34 16.69
C PRO A 66 8.41 7.05 15.85
N SER A 67 8.25 8.35 16.01
CA SER A 67 7.33 9.20 15.22
C SER A 67 7.59 9.18 13.70
N ALA A 68 8.78 8.78 13.26
CA ALA A 68 9.08 8.62 11.83
C ALA A 68 8.16 7.58 11.15
N VAL A 69 7.59 6.65 11.90
CA VAL A 69 6.65 5.64 11.41
C VAL A 69 5.33 6.27 10.95
N ASP A 70 4.94 7.41 11.53
CA ASP A 70 3.71 8.13 11.16
C ASP A 70 3.86 8.95 9.86
N HIS A 71 5.09 9.20 9.40
CA HIS A 71 5.34 9.70 8.05
C HIS A 71 5.46 8.52 7.08
N ARG A 72 4.40 8.12 6.47
CA ARG A 72 4.27 6.88 5.69
C ARG A 72 3.41 7.07 4.45
N PRO A 73 3.53 6.21 3.44
CA PRO A 73 2.52 6.11 2.40
C PRO A 73 1.14 5.81 3.00
N ILE A 74 0.09 6.29 2.35
CA ILE A 74 -1.28 5.90 2.69
C ILE A 74 -1.42 4.39 2.58
N ARG A 75 -2.12 3.77 3.51
CA ARG A 75 -2.45 2.34 3.42
C ARG A 75 -3.57 2.12 2.43
N PHE A 76 -3.59 0.96 1.81
CA PHE A 76 -4.63 0.63 0.84
C PHE A 76 -6.03 0.69 1.46
N GLU A 77 -6.17 0.19 2.68
CA GLU A 77 -7.42 0.23 3.45
C GLU A 77 -7.89 1.67 3.77
N GLU A 78 -6.95 2.58 3.99
CA GLU A 78 -7.25 4.01 4.17
C GLU A 78 -7.74 4.63 2.85
N MET A 79 -7.13 4.24 1.74
CA MET A 79 -7.55 4.68 0.41
C MET A 79 -8.95 4.17 0.06
N GLU A 80 -9.28 2.91 0.41
CA GLU A 80 -10.63 2.36 0.26
C GLU A 80 -11.69 3.24 0.95
N VAL A 81 -11.36 3.75 2.14
CA VAL A 81 -12.24 4.65 2.88
C VAL A 81 -12.31 6.04 2.24
N ILE A 82 -11.15 6.63 1.95
CA ILE A 82 -11.08 8.00 1.40
C ILE A 82 -11.82 8.09 0.08
N MET A 83 -11.64 7.13 -0.79
CA MET A 83 -12.26 7.09 -2.13
C MET A 83 -13.65 6.42 -2.14
N ASN A 84 -14.18 6.11 -0.96
CA ASN A 84 -15.50 5.48 -0.79
C ASN A 84 -15.66 4.13 -1.54
N TRP A 85 -14.59 3.36 -1.66
CA TRP A 85 -14.61 2.02 -2.26
C TRP A 85 -15.10 0.96 -1.29
N ALA A 86 -14.91 1.18 0.01
CA ALA A 86 -15.39 0.27 1.04
C ALA A 86 -16.82 0.63 1.43
N PRO A 87 -17.75 -0.33 1.42
CA PRO A 87 -19.15 -0.09 1.79
C PRO A 87 -19.33 0.25 3.27
N ASP A 88 -18.41 -0.20 4.13
CA ASP A 88 -18.45 0.02 5.57
C ASP A 88 -17.07 0.37 6.14
N VAL A 89 -16.90 1.66 6.43
CA VAL A 89 -15.68 2.24 7.03
C VAL A 89 -15.33 1.53 8.35
N GLN A 90 -16.31 1.24 9.18
CA GLN A 90 -16.09 0.63 10.49
C GLN A 90 -15.54 -0.80 10.37
N SER A 91 -16.05 -1.56 9.40
CA SER A 91 -15.55 -2.92 9.13
C SER A 91 -14.10 -2.92 8.65
N VAL A 92 -13.73 -1.98 7.78
CA VAL A 92 -12.35 -1.83 7.28
C VAL A 92 -11.42 -1.47 8.42
N LEU A 93 -11.78 -0.46 9.22
CA LEU A 93 -10.95 0.01 10.34
C LEU A 93 -10.76 -1.06 11.42
N SER A 94 -11.81 -1.81 11.75
CA SER A 94 -11.74 -2.81 12.83
C SER A 94 -11.01 -4.09 12.45
N LYS A 95 -11.11 -4.52 11.18
CA LYS A 95 -10.57 -5.81 10.74
C LYS A 95 -9.15 -5.74 10.17
N LYS A 96 -8.78 -4.61 9.55
CA LYS A 96 -7.55 -4.54 8.74
C LYS A 96 -6.46 -3.66 9.34
N ILE A 97 -6.79 -2.76 10.25
CA ILE A 97 -5.83 -1.80 10.81
C ILE A 97 -5.44 -2.22 12.22
N LYS A 98 -4.25 -2.77 12.37
CA LYS A 98 -3.65 -2.97 13.70
C LYS A 98 -3.28 -1.63 14.31
N PRO A 99 -3.48 -1.44 15.62
CA PRO A 99 -2.99 -0.26 16.33
C PRO A 99 -1.50 -0.04 16.07
N ALA A 100 -1.10 1.20 15.88
CA ALA A 100 0.32 1.54 15.67
C ALA A 100 1.21 1.05 16.82
N ILE A 101 0.65 0.91 18.00
CA ILE A 101 1.32 0.41 19.21
C ILE A 101 1.70 -1.06 19.12
N ASP A 102 0.89 -1.91 18.47
CA ASP A 102 1.28 -3.32 18.25
C ASP A 102 2.59 -3.44 17.44
N LEU A 103 2.96 -2.34 16.77
CA LEU A 103 4.13 -2.25 15.91
C LEU A 103 5.36 -1.66 16.62
N ILE A 104 5.14 -0.83 17.63
CA ILE A 104 6.21 -0.19 18.40
C ILE A 104 6.62 -1.09 19.57
N LEU A 105 5.66 -1.78 20.14
CA LEU A 105 5.85 -2.70 21.26
C LEU A 105 5.74 -4.14 20.72
N ASP A 106 6.80 -4.60 20.10
CA ASP A 106 7.02 -6.03 19.92
C ASP A 106 6.91 -6.74 21.27
N LYS A 107 6.28 -7.92 21.31
CA LYS A 107 6.14 -8.70 22.56
C LYS A 107 7.47 -8.88 23.28
N ASP A 108 8.56 -8.96 22.54
CA ASP A 108 9.93 -9.05 23.08
C ASP A 108 10.42 -7.73 23.68
N GLY A 109 10.02 -6.58 23.14
CA GLY A 109 10.32 -5.25 23.69
C GLY A 109 9.58 -5.00 25.01
N ILE A 110 8.33 -5.44 25.13
CA ILE A 110 7.57 -5.38 26.39
C ILE A 110 8.18 -6.33 27.44
N ALA A 111 8.59 -7.54 27.03
CA ALA A 111 9.23 -8.50 27.93
C ALA A 111 10.57 -8.01 28.46
N GLN A 112 11.37 -7.32 27.63
CA GLN A 112 12.64 -6.73 28.06
C GLN A 112 12.44 -5.53 28.99
N LEU A 113 11.49 -4.65 28.72
CA LEU A 113 11.09 -3.56 29.60
C LEU A 113 10.56 -4.10 30.95
N SER A 114 9.73 -5.14 30.91
CA SER A 114 9.17 -5.73 32.12
C SER A 114 10.23 -6.36 33.06
N ALA A 115 11.33 -6.84 32.49
CA ALA A 115 12.43 -7.42 33.30
C ALA A 115 13.26 -6.35 34.01
N VAL A 116 13.36 -5.14 33.45
CA VAL A 116 14.12 -4.02 34.03
C VAL A 116 13.27 -3.17 34.99
N ASP A 117 11.98 -2.98 34.67
CA ASP A 117 11.09 -2.04 35.36
C ASP A 117 10.12 -2.69 36.35
N GLN A 118 10.15 -4.00 36.54
CA GLN A 118 9.31 -4.71 37.52
C GLN A 118 9.47 -4.19 38.98
N GLN A 119 10.50 -3.43 39.25
CA GLN A 119 10.75 -2.83 40.58
C GLN A 119 10.22 -1.40 40.74
N VAL A 120 9.84 -0.70 39.71
CA VAL A 120 9.57 0.76 39.75
C VAL A 120 8.16 1.15 39.32
N TYR A 121 7.47 0.36 38.53
CA TYR A 121 6.12 0.68 38.06
C TYR A 121 5.14 -0.45 38.30
N ASP A 122 3.96 -0.08 38.82
CA ASP A 122 2.82 -0.99 38.90
C ASP A 122 2.46 -1.42 37.45
N PHE A 123 2.73 -2.70 37.15
CA PHE A 123 2.50 -3.31 35.85
C PHE A 123 1.05 -3.09 35.35
N GLN A 124 0.08 -3.03 36.28
CA GLN A 124 -1.32 -2.78 35.95
C GLN A 124 -1.54 -1.36 35.43
N THR A 125 -0.93 -0.37 36.06
CA THR A 125 -0.98 1.04 35.63
C THR A 125 -0.31 1.24 34.29
N TYR A 126 0.84 0.62 34.07
CA TYR A 126 1.54 0.64 32.78
C TYR A 126 0.70 0.02 31.66
N ARG A 127 0.14 -1.17 31.89
CA ARG A 127 -0.76 -1.85 30.95
C ARG A 127 -1.98 -1.00 30.59
N ASN A 128 -2.61 -0.38 31.60
CA ASN A 128 -3.77 0.49 31.38
C ASN A 128 -3.39 1.74 30.59
N THR A 129 -2.22 2.33 30.84
CA THR A 129 -1.71 3.45 30.07
C THR A 129 -1.50 3.07 28.60
N LEU A 130 -0.89 1.93 28.33
CA LEU A 130 -0.70 1.44 26.96
C LEU A 130 -2.03 1.17 26.26
N PHE A 131 -3.00 0.61 26.96
CA PHE A 131 -4.33 0.37 26.42
C PHE A 131 -5.05 1.68 26.07
N ASN A 132 -4.96 2.69 26.92
CA ASN A 132 -5.53 4.01 26.68
C ASN A 132 -4.87 4.69 25.46
N ILE A 133 -3.54 4.65 25.36
CA ILE A 133 -2.80 5.17 24.22
C ILE A 133 -3.23 4.45 22.92
N ALA A 134 -3.36 3.12 22.95
CA ALA A 134 -3.82 2.35 21.80
C ALA A 134 -5.23 2.76 21.35
N THR A 135 -6.11 3.01 22.31
CA THR A 135 -7.49 3.44 22.05
C THR A 135 -7.51 4.84 21.44
N ASP A 136 -6.69 5.76 21.96
CA ASP A 136 -6.59 7.12 21.44
C ASP A 136 -6.05 7.13 19.99
N VAL A 137 -5.02 6.34 19.71
CA VAL A 137 -4.47 6.19 18.36
C VAL A 137 -5.53 5.66 17.39
N GLN A 138 -6.33 4.67 17.79
CA GLN A 138 -7.43 4.17 16.94
C GLN A 138 -8.50 5.22 16.71
N GLN A 139 -8.88 5.97 17.73
CA GLN A 139 -9.89 7.02 17.61
C GLN A 139 -9.40 8.17 16.72
N ASN A 140 -8.16 8.61 16.90
CA ASN A 140 -7.54 9.65 16.08
C ASN A 140 -7.51 9.22 14.61
N HIS A 141 -7.10 7.97 14.35
CA HIS A 141 -7.09 7.42 13.01
C HIS A 141 -8.49 7.41 12.38
N LYS A 142 -9.50 6.94 13.12
CA LYS A 142 -10.89 6.94 12.65
C LYS A 142 -11.38 8.34 12.29
N ARG A 143 -11.15 9.32 13.19
CA ARG A 143 -11.54 10.72 12.97
C ARG A 143 -10.87 11.31 11.72
N SER A 144 -9.56 11.10 11.57
CA SER A 144 -8.84 11.62 10.42
C SER A 144 -9.30 11.02 9.10
N LEU A 145 -9.62 9.72 9.07
CA LEU A 145 -10.16 9.08 7.88
C LEU A 145 -11.55 9.58 7.52
N GLN A 146 -12.45 9.71 8.50
CA GLN A 146 -13.78 10.23 8.28
C GLN A 146 -13.76 11.66 7.73
N ALA A 147 -12.84 12.51 8.22
CA ALA A 147 -12.67 13.87 7.74
C ALA A 147 -12.13 13.94 6.30
N LYS A 148 -11.39 12.93 5.85
CA LYS A 148 -10.80 12.85 4.51
C LYS A 148 -11.65 12.10 3.49
N GLN A 149 -12.73 11.45 3.92
CA GLN A 149 -13.57 10.65 3.05
C GLN A 149 -14.28 11.49 1.98
N LYS A 150 -14.13 11.09 0.72
CA LYS A 150 -14.73 11.73 -0.44
C LYS A 150 -16.07 11.07 -0.76
N GLN A 151 -17.16 11.59 -0.20
CA GLN A 151 -18.50 10.98 -0.26
C GLN A 151 -19.03 10.80 -1.69
N ASN A 152 -18.71 11.75 -2.57
CA ASN A 152 -19.22 11.78 -3.95
C ASN A 152 -18.14 11.39 -4.98
N ALA A 153 -16.97 10.94 -4.54
CA ALA A 153 -15.90 10.50 -5.42
C ALA A 153 -16.34 9.33 -6.28
N LYS A 154 -15.93 9.35 -7.54
CA LYS A 154 -16.11 8.26 -8.49
C LYS A 154 -14.76 7.73 -8.90
N SER A 155 -14.70 6.43 -9.19
CA SER A 155 -13.45 5.80 -9.63
C SER A 155 -13.64 5.02 -10.90
N LEU A 156 -12.70 5.16 -11.83
CA LEU A 156 -12.61 4.41 -13.07
C LEU A 156 -11.29 3.61 -13.06
N PHE A 157 -11.39 2.30 -13.14
CA PHE A 157 -10.24 1.42 -13.26
C PHE A 157 -10.02 1.06 -14.72
N VAL A 158 -8.81 1.30 -15.22
CA VAL A 158 -8.41 1.00 -16.60
C VAL A 158 -7.33 -0.09 -16.55
N SER A 159 -7.58 -1.20 -17.25
CA SER A 159 -6.66 -2.34 -17.25
C SER A 159 -6.87 -3.20 -18.49
N ALA A 160 -5.79 -3.73 -19.03
CA ALA A 160 -5.85 -4.76 -20.07
C ALA A 160 -6.28 -6.13 -19.51
N THR A 161 -6.00 -6.38 -18.22
CA THR A 161 -6.26 -7.64 -17.52
C THR A 161 -6.75 -7.36 -16.10
N PRO A 162 -8.03 -6.99 -15.92
CA PRO A 162 -8.58 -6.63 -14.62
C PRO A 162 -8.34 -7.75 -13.59
N ALA A 163 -7.90 -7.37 -12.39
CA ALA A 163 -7.68 -8.31 -11.31
C ALA A 163 -8.97 -8.56 -10.52
N LYS A 164 -8.97 -9.62 -9.71
CA LYS A 164 -10.14 -10.01 -8.91
C LYS A 164 -10.68 -8.89 -8.03
N TYR A 165 -9.81 -8.07 -7.46
CA TYR A 165 -10.22 -6.96 -6.59
C TYR A 165 -11.08 -5.93 -7.34
N GLU A 166 -10.62 -5.52 -8.53
CA GLU A 166 -11.34 -4.53 -9.37
C GLU A 166 -12.74 -5.04 -9.73
N LEU A 167 -12.83 -6.33 -10.08
CA LEU A 167 -14.10 -6.98 -10.41
C LEU A 167 -15.06 -7.09 -9.20
N THR A 168 -14.55 -6.99 -7.97
CA THR A 168 -15.41 -6.96 -6.77
C THR A 168 -15.98 -5.58 -6.48
N LEU A 169 -15.43 -4.53 -7.06
CA LEU A 169 -15.85 -3.14 -6.84
C LEU A 169 -16.92 -2.66 -7.83
N THR A 170 -17.14 -3.37 -8.92
CA THR A 170 -18.06 -2.96 -9.96
C THR A 170 -18.89 -4.11 -10.50
N ASP A 171 -20.14 -3.81 -10.81
CA ASP A 171 -21.02 -4.72 -11.55
C ASP A 171 -20.96 -4.50 -13.05
N THR A 172 -20.23 -3.46 -13.50
CA THR A 172 -20.17 -3.08 -14.90
C THR A 172 -18.73 -3.09 -15.39
N VAL A 173 -18.44 -3.93 -16.36
CA VAL A 173 -17.17 -3.98 -17.08
C VAL A 173 -17.44 -3.58 -18.54
N VAL A 174 -16.70 -2.58 -19.02
CA VAL A 174 -16.76 -2.13 -20.42
C VAL A 174 -15.49 -2.55 -21.11
N GLU A 175 -15.62 -3.34 -22.15
CA GLU A 175 -14.50 -3.76 -22.99
C GLU A 175 -14.33 -2.79 -24.17
N GLN A 176 -13.10 -2.32 -24.35
CA GLN A 176 -12.72 -1.54 -25.50
C GLN A 176 -11.69 -2.30 -26.32
N VAL A 177 -12.14 -2.95 -27.39
CA VAL A 177 -11.28 -3.72 -28.28
C VAL A 177 -11.14 -2.94 -29.61
N ILE A 178 -10.11 -2.11 -29.69
CA ILE A 178 -9.83 -1.33 -30.91
C ILE A 178 -8.42 -1.66 -31.38
N ARG A 179 -8.31 -2.19 -32.59
CA ARG A 179 -7.04 -2.40 -33.31
C ARG A 179 -7.00 -1.58 -34.60
N PRO A 180 -6.70 -0.29 -34.51
CA PRO A 180 -6.69 0.58 -35.68
C PRO A 180 -5.58 0.24 -36.68
N THR A 181 -4.54 -0.47 -36.26
CA THR A 181 -3.35 -0.75 -37.08
C THR A 181 -3.53 -1.89 -38.10
N GLY A 182 -4.56 -2.72 -37.95
CA GLY A 182 -4.75 -3.92 -38.78
C GLY A 182 -3.63 -4.96 -38.69
N LEU A 183 -2.68 -4.77 -37.74
CA LEU A 183 -1.60 -5.74 -37.51
C LEU A 183 -2.14 -6.96 -36.80
N LEU A 184 -1.87 -8.12 -37.35
CA LEU A 184 -2.17 -9.40 -36.71
C LEU A 184 -1.23 -9.63 -35.53
N ASP A 185 -1.71 -10.38 -34.53
CA ASP A 185 -0.84 -10.86 -33.47
C ASP A 185 0.31 -11.70 -34.02
N PRO A 186 1.51 -11.60 -33.45
CA PRO A 186 2.59 -12.47 -33.83
C PRO A 186 2.21 -13.94 -33.54
N ILE A 187 2.63 -14.84 -34.41
CA ILE A 187 2.49 -16.27 -34.14
C ILE A 187 3.42 -16.61 -32.97
N VAL A 188 2.84 -17.02 -31.86
CA VAL A 188 3.56 -17.37 -30.64
C VAL A 188 3.62 -18.88 -30.48
N SER A 189 4.83 -19.42 -30.38
CA SER A 189 5.05 -20.82 -30.05
C SER A 189 5.60 -20.92 -28.63
N VAL A 190 4.96 -21.72 -27.80
CA VAL A 190 5.36 -21.91 -26.41
C VAL A 190 6.14 -23.22 -26.28
N TYR A 191 7.33 -23.14 -25.72
CA TYR A 191 8.20 -24.28 -25.47
C TYR A 191 8.46 -24.45 -23.97
N PRO A 192 8.64 -25.72 -23.49
CA PRO A 192 8.98 -25.95 -22.09
C PRO A 192 10.30 -25.29 -21.72
N LYS A 193 10.36 -24.66 -20.55
CA LYS A 193 11.59 -24.03 -20.02
C LYS A 193 12.69 -25.05 -19.67
N SER A 194 12.33 -26.32 -19.52
CA SER A 194 13.23 -27.41 -19.19
C SER A 194 13.91 -28.01 -20.44
N GLY A 195 14.40 -27.17 -21.33
CA GLY A 195 15.07 -27.61 -22.54
C GLY A 195 16.42 -26.93 -22.71
N ASP A 196 17.27 -27.57 -23.48
CA ASP A 196 18.55 -27.01 -23.90
C ASP A 196 18.30 -25.71 -24.69
N TYR A 197 18.96 -24.62 -24.29
CA TYR A 197 18.87 -23.36 -25.00
C TYR A 197 19.35 -23.41 -26.46
N GLU A 198 19.91 -24.54 -26.85
CA GLU A 198 20.39 -24.79 -28.21
C GLU A 198 19.25 -24.68 -29.23
N PHE A 199 18.04 -25.16 -28.91
CA PHE A 199 16.87 -25.00 -29.79
C PHE A 199 16.50 -23.52 -30.01
N LEU A 200 16.54 -22.70 -28.95
CA LEU A 200 16.24 -21.26 -29.04
C LEU A 200 17.31 -20.57 -29.90
N ARG A 201 18.58 -20.91 -29.70
CA ARG A 201 19.72 -20.38 -30.46
C ARG A 201 19.59 -20.72 -31.94
N ASN A 202 19.34 -21.97 -32.27
CA ASN A 202 19.13 -22.39 -33.64
C ASN A 202 17.94 -21.71 -34.32
N SER A 203 16.85 -21.51 -33.60
CA SER A 203 15.67 -20.78 -34.11
C SER A 203 15.97 -19.32 -34.39
N ILE A 204 16.74 -18.65 -33.50
CA ILE A 204 17.20 -17.28 -33.70
C ILE A 204 18.14 -17.19 -34.91
N ASP A 205 19.08 -18.12 -35.05
CA ASP A 205 20.03 -18.14 -36.16
C ASP A 205 19.34 -18.32 -37.52
N ILE A 206 18.31 -19.19 -37.57
CA ILE A 206 17.45 -19.35 -38.76
C ILE A 206 16.70 -18.08 -39.11
N LEU A 207 16.14 -17.39 -38.10
CA LEU A 207 15.43 -16.14 -38.28
C LEU A 207 16.35 -15.02 -38.77
N LEU A 208 17.55 -14.92 -38.21
CA LEU A 208 18.57 -13.93 -38.60
C LEU A 208 19.14 -14.21 -40.01
N ALA A 209 19.19 -15.48 -40.41
CA ALA A 209 19.57 -15.84 -41.77
C ALA A 209 18.50 -15.42 -42.81
N LYS A 210 17.23 -15.54 -42.42
CA LYS A 210 16.10 -15.10 -43.28
C LYS A 210 15.91 -13.57 -43.33
N LYS A 211 16.36 -12.86 -42.33
CA LYS A 211 16.21 -11.39 -42.19
C LYS A 211 17.53 -10.74 -41.79
N PRO A 212 18.51 -10.63 -42.70
CA PRO A 212 19.85 -10.16 -42.37
C PRO A 212 19.91 -8.70 -41.89
N HIS A 213 18.84 -7.89 -42.17
CA HIS A 213 18.72 -6.52 -41.69
C HIS A 213 18.47 -6.41 -40.16
N LEU A 214 18.10 -7.51 -39.47
CA LEU A 214 17.95 -7.57 -38.02
C LEU A 214 19.25 -7.84 -37.27
N LYS A 215 20.38 -7.99 -37.95
CA LYS A 215 21.72 -8.22 -37.36
C LYS A 215 22.42 -6.94 -36.85
N LYS A 216 21.72 -5.79 -36.82
CA LYS A 216 22.28 -4.51 -36.32
C LYS A 216 21.85 -4.25 -34.92
#